data_31ac8757df1a51a57de8651fcf7a8301
#
_entry.id   31ac8757df1a51a57de8651fcf7a8301
#
_cell.length_a   1.000
_cell.length_b   1.000
_cell.length_c   1.000
_cell.angle_alpha   90.00
_cell.angle_beta   90.00
_cell.angle_gamma   90.00
#
_symmetry.space_group_name_H-M   'P 1'
#
loop_
_entity.id
_entity.type
_entity.pdbx_description
1 polymer ?
#
loop_
_entity_poly.entity_id
_entity_poly.type
_entity_poly.pdbx_seq_one_letter_code
_entity_poly.pdbx_strand_id
1 'polypeptide(L)'
;MYKNEEYLKRTIMEQSRHLFMYGYATKERSEFLQSLEALYPMTNNHSKPVALYFDLFGLPRVETDIKNKDIYMLHTMSREYLSFLIASEILAKTIKSSENNLDDKLARLIKLTNIGRNQNHDKITYTTDLLEKFKISRDFYYENYINYVNGVIGNVSTDDIALPFLNLEMFVSQYKRCMDMKSYFGIVLDKKSQLSSFSVQAVNNFIGARINGDISIKVATEPDDWETYHCANGGLIEGVHDYGTIELDESYRAYAKKLRRPIQY
;
A
#
# COMPACT_ATOMS: atom_id res chain seq x y z
N MET A 1 26.40 9.28 -8.60
CA MET A 1 24.97 9.00 -8.87
C MET A 1 24.85 8.55 -10.31
N TYR A 2 24.46 7.30 -10.54
CA TYR A 2 24.57 6.69 -11.87
C TYR A 2 23.30 6.93 -12.67
N LYS A 3 23.46 7.39 -13.94
CA LYS A 3 22.33 7.71 -14.85
C LYS A 3 21.28 6.58 -14.95
N ASN A 4 21.70 5.33 -14.86
CA ASN A 4 20.80 4.20 -15.01
C ASN A 4 19.89 3.98 -13.79
N GLU A 5 20.38 4.21 -12.56
CA GLU A 5 19.57 4.07 -11.35
C GLU A 5 18.51 5.16 -11.25
N GLU A 6 18.91 6.40 -11.52
CA GLU A 6 17.98 7.53 -11.54
C GLU A 6 16.92 7.35 -12.63
N TYR A 7 17.33 6.85 -13.81
CA TYR A 7 16.41 6.52 -14.89
C TYR A 7 15.40 5.45 -14.47
N LEU A 8 15.86 4.38 -13.81
CA LEU A 8 14.99 3.31 -13.34
C LEU A 8 13.99 3.81 -12.27
N LYS A 9 14.47 4.61 -11.31
CA LYS A 9 13.63 5.23 -10.28
C LYS A 9 12.56 6.14 -10.90
N ARG A 10 12.93 6.94 -11.90
CA ARG A 10 11.96 7.75 -12.67
C ARG A 10 10.98 6.88 -13.43
N THR A 11 11.46 5.85 -14.12
CA THR A 11 10.58 4.92 -14.87
C THR A 11 9.55 4.26 -13.95
N ILE A 12 9.91 3.89 -12.71
CA ILE A 12 8.99 3.33 -11.73
C ILE A 12 7.98 4.38 -11.26
N MET A 13 8.44 5.59 -10.94
CA MET A 13 7.60 6.59 -10.26
C MET A 13 6.91 7.58 -11.20
N GLU A 14 7.38 7.81 -12.42
CA GLU A 14 6.70 8.74 -13.34
C GLU A 14 5.58 8.08 -14.15
N GLN A 15 5.46 6.74 -14.10
CA GLN A 15 4.34 6.02 -14.68
C GLN A 15 3.22 5.87 -13.66
N SER A 16 2.07 6.48 -13.91
CA SER A 16 0.85 6.29 -13.09
C SER A 16 0.27 4.87 -13.17
N ARG A 17 0.83 4.02 -14.02
CA ARG A 17 0.42 2.63 -14.23
C ARG A 17 0.86 1.75 -13.06
N HIS A 18 0.07 0.73 -12.71
CA HIS A 18 0.51 -0.35 -11.83
C HIS A 18 1.69 -1.11 -12.45
N LEU A 19 2.63 -1.56 -11.62
CA LEU A 19 3.84 -2.27 -12.07
C LEU A 19 4.13 -3.48 -11.20
N PHE A 20 4.50 -4.60 -11.84
CA PHE A 20 5.24 -5.67 -11.19
C PHE A 20 6.73 -5.50 -11.50
N MET A 21 7.54 -5.52 -10.46
CA MET A 21 8.98 -5.36 -10.49
C MET A 21 9.61 -6.68 -10.05
N TYR A 22 10.18 -7.42 -10.98
CA TYR A 22 10.73 -8.75 -10.70
C TYR A 22 12.21 -8.67 -10.35
N GLY A 23 12.58 -9.25 -9.21
CA GLY A 23 13.96 -9.33 -8.74
C GLY A 23 14.06 -10.11 -7.44
N TYR A 24 15.22 -10.71 -7.17
CA TYR A 24 15.43 -11.47 -5.94
C TYR A 24 15.32 -10.61 -4.69
N ALA A 25 14.77 -11.17 -3.60
CA ALA A 25 14.60 -10.50 -2.32
C ALA A 25 15.95 -10.30 -1.63
N THR A 26 16.62 -9.22 -1.94
CA THR A 26 17.91 -8.84 -1.37
C THR A 26 17.81 -7.56 -0.56
N LYS A 27 18.80 -7.33 0.31
CA LYS A 27 18.92 -6.08 1.05
C LYS A 27 19.05 -4.89 0.09
N GLU A 28 19.82 -5.06 -0.98
CA GLU A 28 20.05 -4.04 -2.00
C GLU A 28 18.77 -3.66 -2.75
N ARG A 29 17.89 -4.65 -3.03
CA ARG A 29 16.56 -4.37 -3.60
C ARG A 29 15.75 -3.50 -2.66
N SER A 30 15.71 -3.86 -1.40
CA SER A 30 14.95 -3.10 -0.40
C SER A 30 15.49 -1.69 -0.21
N GLU A 31 16.82 -1.52 -0.13
CA GLU A 31 17.45 -0.19 -0.05
C GLU A 31 17.14 0.66 -1.30
N PHE A 32 17.18 0.05 -2.48
CA PHE A 32 16.77 0.71 -3.72
C PHE A 32 15.31 1.17 -3.67
N LEU A 33 14.38 0.29 -3.28
CA LEU A 33 12.96 0.62 -3.21
C LEU A 33 12.65 1.68 -2.14
N GLN A 34 13.28 1.61 -0.97
CA GLN A 34 13.18 2.63 0.07
C GLN A 34 13.69 3.99 -0.40
N SER A 35 14.72 4.00 -1.25
CA SER A 35 15.25 5.25 -1.79
C SER A 35 14.25 6.00 -2.69
N LEU A 36 13.19 5.34 -3.18
CA LEU A 36 12.11 5.99 -3.91
C LEU A 36 11.36 6.99 -3.02
N GLU A 37 11.14 6.69 -1.74
CA GLU A 37 10.53 7.64 -0.79
C GLU A 37 11.38 8.89 -0.58
N ALA A 38 12.70 8.74 -0.53
CA ALA A 38 13.60 9.87 -0.39
C ALA A 38 13.62 10.78 -1.63
N LEU A 39 13.39 10.22 -2.81
CA LEU A 39 13.34 10.97 -4.08
C LEU A 39 11.97 11.57 -4.39
N TYR A 40 10.91 10.93 -3.92
CA TYR A 40 9.53 11.34 -4.13
C TYR A 40 8.80 11.50 -2.79
N PRO A 41 9.31 12.38 -1.91
CA PRO A 41 8.73 12.58 -0.58
C PRO A 41 7.39 13.29 -0.63
N MET A 42 6.62 13.15 0.44
CA MET A 42 5.49 14.03 0.70
C MET A 42 6.01 15.45 0.94
N THR A 43 5.69 16.37 0.05
CA THR A 43 6.08 17.78 0.13
C THR A 43 4.92 18.66 -0.23
N ASN A 44 5.01 19.95 0.10
CA ASN A 44 4.01 20.93 -0.30
C ASN A 44 4.00 21.21 -1.82
N ASN A 45 4.92 20.61 -2.58
CA ASN A 45 4.89 20.62 -4.03
C ASN A 45 4.07 19.43 -4.56
N HIS A 46 2.78 19.63 -4.65
CA HIS A 46 1.79 18.60 -5.01
C HIS A 46 1.78 18.21 -6.51
N SER A 47 2.76 18.66 -7.31
CA SER A 47 2.85 18.35 -8.75
C SER A 47 3.58 17.04 -9.07
N LYS A 48 4.38 16.53 -8.12
CA LYS A 48 5.15 15.29 -8.29
C LYS A 48 4.45 14.12 -7.60
N PRO A 49 4.62 12.87 -8.11
CA PRO A 49 4.14 11.68 -7.40
C PRO A 49 4.79 11.57 -6.03
N VAL A 50 4.08 10.95 -5.09
CA VAL A 50 4.58 10.68 -3.74
C VAL A 50 4.79 9.17 -3.61
N ALA A 51 5.99 8.73 -3.24
CA ALA A 51 6.26 7.33 -2.97
C ALA A 51 5.96 6.99 -1.50
N LEU A 52 5.28 5.86 -1.31
CA LEU A 52 5.05 5.24 -0.01
C LEU A 52 5.59 3.81 -0.06
N TYR A 53 6.64 3.53 0.67
CA TYR A 53 7.25 2.21 0.73
C TYR A 53 6.65 1.38 1.87
N PHE A 54 6.32 0.14 1.55
CA PHE A 54 5.83 -0.86 2.51
C PHE A 54 6.60 -2.16 2.37
N ASP A 55 7.16 -2.62 3.46
CA ASP A 55 7.63 -3.99 3.58
C ASP A 55 6.42 -4.89 3.87
N LEU A 56 6.13 -5.79 2.94
CA LEU A 56 4.99 -6.70 3.07
C LEU A 56 5.23 -7.82 4.10
N PHE A 57 6.34 -7.80 4.81
CA PHE A 57 6.61 -8.77 5.87
C PHE A 57 5.51 -8.80 6.95
N GLY A 58 4.93 -7.64 7.25
CA GLY A 58 3.84 -7.48 8.22
C GLY A 58 2.46 -7.93 7.73
N LEU A 59 2.29 -8.30 6.45
CA LEU A 59 0.99 -8.78 5.99
C LEU A 59 0.65 -10.16 6.55
N PRO A 60 -0.65 -10.42 6.80
CA PRO A 60 -1.08 -11.71 7.33
C PRO A 60 -0.67 -12.88 6.44
N ARG A 61 -0.12 -13.92 7.04
CA ARG A 61 0.25 -15.18 6.39
C ARG A 61 -0.72 -16.27 6.83
N VAL A 62 -1.02 -17.20 5.93
CA VAL A 62 -1.80 -18.39 6.26
C VAL A 62 -0.82 -19.57 6.36
N GLU A 63 -0.66 -20.10 7.54
CA GLU A 63 0.18 -21.29 7.80
C GLU A 63 -0.64 -22.54 8.12
N THR A 64 -1.97 -22.43 8.23
CA THR A 64 -2.86 -23.51 8.71
C THR A 64 -3.96 -23.86 7.72
N ASP A 65 -4.58 -25.02 7.92
CA ASP A 65 -5.69 -25.52 7.11
C ASP A 65 -6.91 -24.59 7.14
N ILE A 66 -7.19 -23.96 6.00
CA ILE A 66 -8.25 -22.97 5.79
C ILE A 66 -9.61 -23.63 5.43
N LYS A 67 -9.68 -24.96 5.30
CA LYS A 67 -10.85 -25.67 4.75
C LYS A 67 -12.18 -25.32 5.41
N ASN A 68 -12.15 -24.85 6.67
CA ASN A 68 -13.33 -24.52 7.44
C ASN A 68 -13.47 -23.02 7.76
N LYS A 69 -12.72 -22.15 7.09
CA LYS A 69 -12.76 -20.71 7.33
C LYS A 69 -13.61 -19.99 6.29
N ASP A 70 -14.27 -18.92 6.71
CA ASP A 70 -15.00 -18.06 5.80
C ASP A 70 -14.02 -17.25 4.95
N ILE A 71 -13.94 -17.62 3.67
CA ILE A 71 -13.06 -16.99 2.68
C ILE A 71 -13.39 -15.51 2.51
N TYR A 72 -14.66 -15.15 2.52
CA TYR A 72 -15.09 -13.75 2.39
C TYR A 72 -14.58 -12.90 3.55
N MET A 73 -14.61 -13.44 4.78
CA MET A 73 -14.09 -12.77 5.96
C MET A 73 -12.57 -12.56 5.87
N LEU A 74 -11.81 -13.57 5.42
CA LEU A 74 -10.37 -13.47 5.24
C LEU A 74 -9.99 -12.40 4.20
N HIS A 75 -10.70 -12.36 3.08
CA HIS A 75 -10.51 -11.31 2.07
C HIS A 75 -10.83 -9.92 2.62
N THR A 76 -11.94 -9.80 3.35
CA THR A 76 -12.34 -8.52 3.93
C THR A 76 -11.29 -8.02 4.91
N MET A 77 -10.84 -8.85 5.84
CA MET A 77 -9.81 -8.46 6.81
C MET A 77 -8.49 -8.05 6.13
N SER A 78 -8.03 -8.81 5.12
CA SER A 78 -6.81 -8.48 4.38
C SER A 78 -6.93 -7.15 3.62
N ARG A 79 -8.07 -6.91 2.98
CA ARG A 79 -8.34 -5.67 2.25
C ARG A 79 -8.39 -4.46 3.18
N GLU A 80 -9.14 -4.57 4.27
CA GLU A 80 -9.29 -3.46 5.22
C GLU A 80 -7.97 -3.16 5.92
N TYR A 81 -7.20 -4.18 6.31
CA TYR A 81 -5.86 -3.98 6.84
C TYR A 81 -4.98 -3.15 5.89
N LEU A 82 -4.91 -3.53 4.60
CA LEU A 82 -4.14 -2.78 3.60
C LEU A 82 -4.66 -1.36 3.40
N SER A 83 -5.98 -1.18 3.37
CA SER A 83 -6.60 0.15 3.21
C SER A 83 -6.21 1.08 4.34
N PHE A 84 -6.31 0.62 5.59
CA PHE A 84 -5.94 1.41 6.77
C PHE A 84 -4.43 1.60 6.89
N LEU A 85 -3.62 0.62 6.49
CA LEU A 85 -2.17 0.73 6.46
C LEU A 85 -1.73 1.88 5.52
N ILE A 86 -2.21 1.88 4.29
CA ILE A 86 -1.88 2.91 3.29
C ILE A 86 -2.38 4.29 3.74
N ALA A 87 -3.63 4.37 4.18
CA ALA A 87 -4.22 5.64 4.62
C ALA A 87 -3.53 6.21 5.86
N SER A 88 -3.15 5.37 6.82
CA SER A 88 -2.39 5.77 8.00
C SER A 88 -1.04 6.40 7.62
N GLU A 89 -0.33 5.79 6.67
CA GLU A 89 0.97 6.30 6.22
C GLU A 89 0.84 7.63 5.47
N ILE A 90 -0.20 7.79 4.63
CA ILE A 90 -0.51 9.08 3.99
C ILE A 90 -0.69 10.17 5.05
N LEU A 91 -1.53 9.95 6.05
CA LEU A 91 -1.77 10.93 7.11
C LEU A 91 -0.53 11.18 7.97
N ALA A 92 0.22 10.13 8.33
CA ALA A 92 1.43 10.26 9.14
C ALA A 92 2.49 11.12 8.44
N LYS A 93 2.70 10.92 7.15
CA LYS A 93 3.64 11.73 6.35
C LYS A 93 3.14 13.16 6.17
N THR A 94 1.84 13.35 6.00
CA THR A 94 1.22 14.68 5.90
C THR A 94 1.44 15.48 7.17
N ILE A 95 1.19 14.89 8.33
CA ILE A 95 1.43 15.54 9.64
C ILE A 95 2.91 15.92 9.80
N LYS A 96 3.83 15.03 9.38
CA LYS A 96 5.28 15.30 9.44
C LYS A 96 5.73 16.39 8.48
N SER A 97 5.03 16.61 7.38
CA SER A 97 5.36 17.69 6.42
C SER A 97 5.08 19.10 6.96
N SER A 98 4.51 19.21 8.16
CA SER A 98 4.28 20.46 8.91
C SER A 98 3.47 21.51 8.13
N GLU A 99 2.47 21.10 7.38
CA GLU A 99 1.57 22.04 6.71
C GLU A 99 0.76 22.86 7.73
N ASN A 100 0.82 24.16 7.58
CA ASN A 100 -0.02 25.06 8.37
C ASN A 100 -1.51 24.86 8.01
N ASN A 101 -2.38 24.88 9.03
CA ASN A 101 -3.83 24.71 8.89
C ASN A 101 -4.26 23.36 8.30
N LEU A 102 -3.52 22.29 8.61
CA LEU A 102 -3.81 20.94 8.09
C LEU A 102 -5.23 20.48 8.44
N ASP A 103 -5.67 20.72 9.68
CA ASP A 103 -7.00 20.31 10.13
C ASP A 103 -8.12 21.05 9.36
N ASP A 104 -7.93 22.33 9.04
CA ASP A 104 -8.86 23.09 8.22
C ASP A 104 -8.93 22.52 6.80
N LYS A 105 -7.79 22.23 6.18
CA LYS A 105 -7.72 21.63 4.85
C LYS A 105 -8.39 20.26 4.80
N LEU A 106 -8.18 19.43 5.82
CA LEU A 106 -8.75 18.10 5.92
C LEU A 106 -10.13 18.02 6.59
N ALA A 107 -10.70 19.16 6.99
CA ALA A 107 -12.00 19.20 7.68
C ALA A 107 -13.11 18.45 6.92
N ARG A 108 -13.11 18.51 5.58
CA ARG A 108 -14.06 17.75 4.75
C ARG A 108 -13.82 16.25 4.83
N LEU A 109 -12.55 15.83 4.80
CA LEU A 109 -12.15 14.42 4.94
C LEU A 109 -12.57 13.90 6.32
N ILE A 110 -12.31 14.66 7.37
CA ILE A 110 -12.69 14.35 8.75
C ILE A 110 -14.22 14.21 8.86
N LYS A 111 -14.99 15.11 8.26
CA LYS A 111 -16.47 15.03 8.23
C LYS A 111 -16.95 13.77 7.51
N LEU A 112 -16.32 13.40 6.39
CA LEU A 112 -16.70 12.19 5.65
C LEU A 112 -16.47 10.90 6.43
N THR A 113 -15.41 10.84 7.23
CA THR A 113 -15.14 9.69 8.10
C THR A 113 -16.05 9.60 9.31
N ASN A 114 -16.70 10.70 9.69
CA ASN A 114 -17.68 10.72 10.78
C ASN A 114 -19.12 10.45 10.32
N ILE A 115 -19.41 10.54 9.03
CA ILE A 115 -20.77 10.41 8.51
C ILE A 115 -21.20 8.92 8.52
N GLY A 116 -22.29 8.64 9.21
CA GLY A 116 -23.02 7.38 9.14
C GLY A 116 -22.53 6.29 10.09
N ARG A 117 -21.91 6.66 11.23
CA ARG A 117 -21.35 5.68 12.17
C ARG A 117 -21.86 5.88 13.59
N ASN A 118 -21.89 4.76 14.30
CA ASN A 118 -22.47 4.59 15.63
C ASN A 118 -22.35 5.84 16.52
N GLN A 119 -23.48 6.20 17.12
CA GLN A 119 -23.65 7.39 17.97
C GLN A 119 -22.73 7.46 19.21
N ASN A 120 -21.96 6.41 19.45
CA ASN A 120 -21.10 6.24 20.64
C ASN A 120 -19.62 6.53 20.38
N HIS A 121 -19.24 6.96 19.18
CA HIS A 121 -17.82 7.23 18.89
C HIS A 121 -17.49 8.71 19.05
N ASP A 122 -16.35 8.98 19.68
CA ASP A 122 -15.79 10.31 19.84
C ASP A 122 -15.71 11.03 18.49
N LYS A 123 -16.13 12.27 18.49
CA LYS A 123 -16.08 13.12 17.31
C LYS A 123 -14.63 13.33 16.88
N ILE A 124 -14.30 12.92 15.65
CA ILE A 124 -13.00 13.23 15.06
C ILE A 124 -12.98 14.75 14.74
N THR A 125 -12.04 15.46 15.32
CA THR A 125 -11.89 16.90 15.14
C THR A 125 -10.57 17.23 14.45
N TYR A 126 -9.51 16.52 14.79
CA TYR A 126 -8.16 16.76 14.31
C TYR A 126 -7.65 15.63 13.42
N THR A 127 -6.71 15.96 12.55
CA THR A 127 -6.05 14.97 11.68
C THR A 127 -5.33 13.88 12.48
N THR A 128 -4.79 14.24 13.66
CA THR A 128 -4.16 13.29 14.59
C THR A 128 -5.14 12.26 15.12
N ASP A 129 -6.38 12.67 15.44
CA ASP A 129 -7.43 11.77 15.91
C ASP A 129 -7.83 10.78 14.80
N LEU A 130 -7.90 11.27 13.57
CA LEU A 130 -8.18 10.42 12.40
C LEU A 130 -7.07 9.40 12.17
N LEU A 131 -5.80 9.82 12.26
CA LEU A 131 -4.65 8.93 12.17
C LEU A 131 -4.69 7.84 13.23
N GLU A 132 -5.00 8.19 14.47
CA GLU A 132 -5.09 7.24 15.58
C GLU A 132 -6.20 6.21 15.32
N LYS A 133 -7.38 6.65 14.90
CA LYS A 133 -8.48 5.73 14.55
C LYS A 133 -8.12 4.81 13.37
N PHE A 134 -7.38 5.29 12.38
CA PHE A 134 -6.89 4.44 11.29
C PHE A 134 -5.91 3.38 11.77
N LYS A 135 -5.00 3.73 12.68
CA LYS A 135 -4.07 2.76 13.28
C LYS A 135 -4.81 1.70 14.11
N ILE A 136 -5.76 2.11 14.95
CA ILE A 136 -6.58 1.19 15.74
C ILE A 136 -7.33 0.22 14.81
N SER A 137 -7.94 0.72 13.74
CA SER A 137 -8.65 -0.14 12.78
C SER A 137 -7.71 -1.08 12.04
N ARG A 138 -6.52 -0.60 11.63
CA ARG A 138 -5.48 -1.43 11.02
C ARG A 138 -5.08 -2.60 11.93
N ASP A 139 -4.76 -2.29 13.18
CA ASP A 139 -4.28 -3.26 14.15
C ASP A 139 -5.39 -4.26 14.51
N PHE A 140 -6.63 -3.80 14.64
CA PHE A 140 -7.81 -4.65 14.79
C PHE A 140 -7.93 -5.68 13.67
N TYR A 141 -7.84 -5.27 12.40
CA TYR A 141 -7.95 -6.22 11.28
C TYR A 141 -6.78 -7.19 11.22
N TYR A 142 -5.58 -6.75 11.55
CA TYR A 142 -4.41 -7.62 11.62
C TYR A 142 -4.56 -8.69 12.71
N GLU A 143 -4.87 -8.29 13.94
CA GLU A 143 -5.01 -9.19 15.06
C GLU A 143 -6.16 -10.18 14.86
N ASN A 144 -7.31 -9.71 14.38
CA ASN A 144 -8.45 -10.57 14.12
C ASN A 144 -8.20 -11.55 12.99
N TYR A 145 -7.46 -11.16 11.94
CA TYR A 145 -7.06 -12.09 10.90
C TYR A 145 -6.23 -13.24 11.50
N ILE A 146 -5.21 -12.93 12.26
CA ILE A 146 -4.34 -13.92 12.91
C ILE A 146 -5.14 -14.81 13.86
N ASN A 147 -5.96 -14.23 14.73
CA ASN A 147 -6.77 -14.96 15.69
C ASN A 147 -7.83 -15.85 15.01
N TYR A 148 -8.43 -15.40 13.94
CA TYR A 148 -9.40 -16.16 13.16
C TYR A 148 -8.72 -17.34 12.45
N VAL A 149 -7.60 -17.14 11.79
CA VAL A 149 -6.84 -18.19 11.12
C VAL A 149 -6.39 -19.26 12.13
N ASN A 150 -5.89 -18.85 13.29
CA ASN A 150 -5.44 -19.76 14.34
C ASN A 150 -6.58 -20.43 15.14
N GLY A 151 -7.83 -20.11 14.84
CA GLY A 151 -9.00 -20.71 15.51
C GLY A 151 -9.22 -20.22 16.93
N VAL A 152 -8.59 -19.10 17.32
CA VAL A 152 -8.80 -18.45 18.63
C VAL A 152 -10.19 -17.82 18.71
N ILE A 153 -10.67 -17.27 17.59
CA ILE A 153 -12.01 -16.70 17.45
C ILE A 153 -12.77 -17.42 16.32
N GLY A 154 -14.08 -17.57 16.49
CA GLY A 154 -14.96 -18.19 15.49
C GLY A 154 -15.61 -17.20 14.53
N ASN A 155 -15.67 -15.92 14.90
CA ASN A 155 -16.28 -14.85 14.13
C ASN A 155 -15.64 -13.51 14.49
N VAL A 156 -15.73 -12.53 13.59
CA VAL A 156 -15.22 -11.17 13.80
C VAL A 156 -16.40 -10.20 13.79
N SER A 157 -16.65 -9.54 14.93
CA SER A 157 -17.61 -8.43 15.01
C SER A 157 -16.88 -7.11 14.77
N THR A 158 -17.47 -6.24 13.98
CA THR A 158 -16.98 -4.86 13.72
C THR A 158 -17.79 -3.82 14.48
N ASP A 159 -18.68 -4.23 15.37
CA ASP A 159 -19.63 -3.32 16.03
C ASP A 159 -18.92 -2.31 16.96
N ASP A 160 -17.84 -2.74 17.58
CA ASP A 160 -17.08 -1.93 18.54
C ASP A 160 -15.89 -1.17 17.90
N ILE A 161 -15.65 -1.37 16.61
CA ILE A 161 -14.53 -0.69 15.93
C ILE A 161 -14.93 0.72 15.47
N ALA A 162 -14.06 1.68 15.73
CA ALA A 162 -14.30 3.08 15.42
C ALA A 162 -14.54 3.34 13.92
N LEU A 163 -13.81 2.62 13.07
CA LEU A 163 -13.90 2.71 11.61
C LEU A 163 -13.94 1.29 11.01
N PRO A 164 -15.13 0.71 10.83
CA PRO A 164 -15.29 -0.70 10.45
C PRO A 164 -14.86 -1.02 9.01
N PHE A 165 -14.76 -0.04 8.13
CA PHE A 165 -14.22 -0.19 6.79
C PHE A 165 -13.73 1.14 6.22
N LEU A 166 -12.82 1.08 5.24
CA LEU A 166 -12.29 2.23 4.52
C LEU A 166 -12.36 2.00 3.02
N ASN A 167 -13.09 2.86 2.32
CA ASN A 167 -12.94 2.95 0.87
C ASN A 167 -11.67 3.77 0.56
N LEU A 168 -10.56 3.08 0.34
CA LEU A 168 -9.26 3.71 0.12
C LEU A 168 -9.27 4.67 -1.09
N GLU A 169 -9.95 4.31 -2.17
CA GLU A 169 -10.04 5.14 -3.38
C GLU A 169 -10.75 6.46 -3.09
N MET A 170 -11.88 6.39 -2.42
CA MET A 170 -12.62 7.58 -2.02
C MET A 170 -11.81 8.43 -1.04
N PHE A 171 -11.14 7.79 -0.08
CA PHE A 171 -10.27 8.50 0.86
C PHE A 171 -9.17 9.26 0.12
N VAL A 172 -8.41 8.59 -0.76
CA VAL A 172 -7.30 9.22 -1.50
C VAL A 172 -7.80 10.31 -2.43
N SER A 173 -8.91 10.10 -3.13
CA SER A 173 -9.50 11.12 -4.00
C SER A 173 -9.92 12.37 -3.23
N GLN A 174 -10.55 12.22 -2.05
CA GLN A 174 -10.92 13.34 -1.20
C GLN A 174 -9.69 14.02 -0.58
N TYR A 175 -8.70 13.23 -0.13
CA TYR A 175 -7.43 13.73 0.37
C TYR A 175 -6.74 14.63 -0.68
N LYS A 176 -6.60 14.15 -1.91
CA LYS A 176 -6.01 14.92 -3.01
C LYS A 176 -6.72 16.24 -3.25
N ARG A 177 -8.06 16.25 -3.20
CA ARG A 177 -8.87 17.47 -3.34
C ARG A 177 -8.63 18.45 -2.19
N CYS A 178 -8.56 17.97 -0.95
CA CYS A 178 -8.31 18.79 0.22
C CYS A 178 -6.92 19.42 0.18
N MET A 179 -5.93 18.67 -0.33
CA MET A 179 -4.52 19.08 -0.38
C MET A 179 -4.13 19.74 -1.72
N ASP A 180 -5.07 19.94 -2.64
CA ASP A 180 -4.81 20.41 -4.02
C ASP A 180 -3.71 19.60 -4.74
N MET A 181 -3.68 18.30 -4.49
CA MET A 181 -2.66 17.40 -5.05
C MET A 181 -3.01 17.01 -6.48
N LYS A 182 -2.15 17.38 -7.44
CA LYS A 182 -2.34 17.10 -8.88
C LYS A 182 -1.75 15.77 -9.33
N SER A 183 -0.85 15.20 -8.53
CA SER A 183 -0.16 13.95 -8.84
C SER A 183 -0.82 12.77 -8.12
N TYR A 184 -0.16 11.64 -8.03
CA TYR A 184 -0.67 10.39 -7.47
C TYR A 184 0.27 9.82 -6.40
N PHE A 185 -0.24 8.85 -5.63
CA PHE A 185 0.53 8.05 -4.71
C PHE A 185 1.07 6.79 -5.40
N GLY A 186 2.39 6.64 -5.44
CA GLY A 186 3.06 5.39 -5.80
C GLY A 186 3.24 4.51 -4.58
N ILE A 187 2.42 3.49 -4.44
CA ILE A 187 2.47 2.55 -3.33
C ILE A 187 3.47 1.46 -3.70
N VAL A 188 4.65 1.50 -3.10
CA VAL A 188 5.74 0.55 -3.35
C VAL A 188 5.66 -0.57 -2.33
N LEU A 189 5.30 -1.76 -2.79
CA LEU A 189 5.13 -2.96 -1.98
C LEU A 189 6.33 -3.89 -2.21
N ASP A 190 7.15 -4.13 -1.20
CA ASP A 190 8.30 -5.03 -1.26
C ASP A 190 7.95 -6.38 -0.64
N LYS A 191 7.67 -7.39 -1.49
CA LYS A 191 7.38 -8.76 -1.04
C LYS A 191 8.69 -9.48 -0.75
N LYS A 192 9.03 -9.64 0.52
CA LYS A 192 10.23 -10.34 1.00
C LYS A 192 9.97 -11.77 1.48
N SER A 193 8.73 -12.15 1.60
CA SER A 193 8.33 -13.44 2.17
C SER A 193 7.02 -13.91 1.59
N GLN A 194 6.70 -15.17 1.81
CA GLN A 194 5.39 -15.71 1.44
C GLN A 194 4.27 -14.92 2.12
N LEU A 195 3.28 -14.55 1.34
CA LEU A 195 2.03 -13.94 1.80
C LEU A 195 0.93 -15.00 1.73
N SER A 196 -0.14 -14.80 2.48
CA SER A 196 -1.34 -15.58 2.23
C SER A 196 -1.92 -15.28 0.85
N SER A 197 -2.57 -16.25 0.22
CA SER A 197 -3.28 -16.02 -1.05
C SER A 197 -4.32 -14.90 -0.92
N PHE A 198 -4.94 -14.72 0.25
CA PHE A 198 -5.89 -13.64 0.52
C PHE A 198 -5.24 -12.27 0.55
N SER A 199 -4.01 -12.15 1.10
CA SER A 199 -3.25 -10.91 1.06
C SER A 199 -2.83 -10.56 -0.37
N VAL A 200 -2.39 -11.55 -1.16
CA VAL A 200 -2.08 -11.38 -2.59
C VAL A 200 -3.32 -10.93 -3.37
N GLN A 201 -4.47 -11.58 -3.14
CA GLN A 201 -5.71 -11.23 -3.81
C GLN A 201 -6.24 -9.84 -3.38
N ALA A 202 -5.99 -9.42 -2.14
CA ALA A 202 -6.32 -8.05 -1.71
C ALA A 202 -5.49 -7.01 -2.49
N VAL A 203 -4.19 -7.25 -2.72
CA VAL A 203 -3.36 -6.38 -3.59
C VAL A 203 -3.87 -6.41 -5.03
N ASN A 204 -4.20 -7.60 -5.56
CA ASN A 204 -4.75 -7.74 -6.92
C ASN A 204 -6.08 -6.97 -7.08
N ASN A 205 -6.92 -6.93 -6.05
CA ASN A 205 -8.15 -6.14 -6.09
C ASN A 205 -7.87 -4.65 -6.29
N PHE A 206 -6.83 -4.10 -5.63
CA PHE A 206 -6.44 -2.71 -5.84
C PHE A 206 -5.88 -2.46 -7.26
N ILE A 207 -5.14 -3.42 -7.82
CA ILE A 207 -4.63 -3.34 -9.20
C ILE A 207 -5.78 -3.42 -10.20
N GLY A 208 -6.68 -4.39 -10.04
CA GLY A 208 -7.80 -4.64 -10.95
C GLY A 208 -8.92 -3.59 -10.87
N ALA A 209 -9.01 -2.85 -9.77
CA ALA A 209 -10.00 -1.77 -9.60
C ALA A 209 -9.75 -0.59 -10.55
N ARG A 210 -8.60 -0.54 -11.26
CA ARG A 210 -8.22 0.53 -12.21
C ARG A 210 -8.44 1.91 -11.62
N ILE A 211 -7.96 2.09 -10.40
CA ILE A 211 -8.13 3.31 -9.62
C ILE A 211 -7.67 4.51 -10.44
N ASN A 212 -8.51 5.49 -10.62
CA ASN A 212 -8.49 6.66 -11.50
C ASN A 212 -7.21 7.54 -11.50
N GLY A 213 -6.02 6.95 -11.53
CA GLY A 213 -4.75 7.68 -11.54
C GLY A 213 -4.39 8.35 -10.20
N ASP A 214 -5.14 8.07 -9.12
CA ASP A 214 -4.86 8.61 -7.79
C ASP A 214 -3.88 7.74 -7.01
N ILE A 215 -3.89 6.44 -7.27
CA ILE A 215 -2.99 5.45 -6.68
C ILE A 215 -2.36 4.60 -7.79
N SER A 216 -1.07 4.33 -7.67
CA SER A 216 -0.37 3.37 -8.51
C SER A 216 0.37 2.37 -7.64
N ILE A 217 0.02 1.09 -7.75
CA ILE A 217 0.64 0.00 -7.02
C ILE A 217 1.89 -0.48 -7.76
N LYS A 218 3.01 -0.56 -7.05
CA LYS A 218 4.32 -1.02 -7.54
C LYS A 218 4.74 -2.20 -6.69
N VAL A 219 4.54 -3.43 -7.18
CA VAL A 219 4.87 -4.66 -6.43
C VAL A 219 6.26 -5.14 -6.82
N ALA A 220 7.17 -5.20 -5.86
CA ALA A 220 8.45 -5.88 -6.03
C ALA A 220 8.35 -7.31 -5.47
N THR A 221 8.64 -8.30 -6.31
CA THR A 221 8.54 -9.73 -5.98
C THR A 221 9.63 -10.52 -6.69
N GLU A 222 9.93 -11.72 -6.23
CA GLU A 222 10.76 -12.64 -7.00
C GLU A 222 9.99 -13.15 -8.21
N PRO A 223 10.71 -13.53 -9.29
CA PRO A 223 10.10 -14.24 -10.39
C PRO A 223 9.39 -15.50 -9.86
N ASP A 224 8.18 -15.76 -10.35
CA ASP A 224 7.35 -16.92 -10.00
C ASP A 224 6.85 -16.97 -8.52
N ASP A 225 7.18 -15.97 -7.69
CA ASP A 225 6.76 -15.93 -6.28
C ASP A 225 5.42 -15.21 -6.07
N TRP A 226 4.81 -14.64 -7.11
CA TRP A 226 3.46 -14.10 -7.04
C TRP A 226 2.44 -15.20 -7.34
N GLU A 227 1.91 -15.80 -6.29
CA GLU A 227 1.19 -17.07 -6.32
C GLU A 227 -0.09 -17.07 -7.17
N THR A 228 -0.74 -15.92 -7.32
CA THR A 228 -1.97 -15.81 -8.10
C THR A 228 -2.19 -14.39 -8.63
N TYR A 229 -2.79 -14.30 -9.81
CA TYR A 229 -3.28 -13.04 -10.39
C TYR A 229 -4.79 -12.88 -10.27
N HIS A 230 -5.46 -13.79 -9.55
CA HIS A 230 -6.89 -13.67 -9.28
C HIS A 230 -7.16 -12.61 -8.21
N CYS A 231 -8.26 -11.90 -8.40
CA CYS A 231 -8.88 -11.04 -7.41
C CYS A 231 -9.80 -11.86 -6.48
N ALA A 232 -10.17 -11.30 -5.35
CA ALA A 232 -11.09 -11.94 -4.40
C ALA A 232 -12.48 -12.24 -4.98
N ASN A 233 -12.92 -11.47 -5.97
CA ASN A 233 -14.19 -11.66 -6.69
C ASN A 233 -14.09 -12.65 -7.85
N GLY A 234 -12.97 -13.34 -8.01
CA GLY A 234 -12.71 -14.29 -9.10
C GLY A 234 -12.24 -13.63 -10.42
N GLY A 235 -12.19 -12.30 -10.49
CA GLY A 235 -11.59 -11.60 -11.63
C GLY A 235 -10.10 -11.87 -11.75
N LEU A 236 -9.52 -11.64 -12.92
CA LEU A 236 -8.10 -11.80 -13.21
C LEU A 236 -7.51 -10.44 -13.56
N ILE A 237 -6.37 -10.08 -12.93
CA ILE A 237 -5.59 -8.93 -13.41
C ILE A 237 -4.74 -9.37 -14.61
N GLU A 238 -4.73 -8.56 -15.65
CA GLU A 238 -4.11 -8.88 -16.92
C GLU A 238 -2.90 -7.98 -17.19
N GLY A 239 -1.77 -8.60 -17.57
CA GLY A 239 -0.63 -7.86 -18.09
C GLY A 239 -1.04 -7.01 -19.29
N VAL A 240 -0.36 -5.87 -19.50
CA VAL A 240 -0.67 -4.90 -20.54
C VAL A 240 -1.91 -4.04 -20.27
N HIS A 241 -3.00 -4.58 -19.72
CA HIS A 241 -4.21 -3.83 -19.40
C HIS A 241 -4.17 -3.24 -17.99
N ASP A 242 -3.90 -4.06 -16.98
CA ASP A 242 -3.99 -3.65 -15.59
C ASP A 242 -2.62 -3.27 -15.01
N TYR A 243 -1.54 -3.92 -15.49
CA TYR A 243 -0.19 -3.63 -15.01
C TYR A 243 0.88 -3.72 -16.10
N GLY A 244 2.04 -3.12 -15.85
CA GLY A 244 3.28 -3.33 -16.60
C GLY A 244 4.27 -4.17 -15.80
N THR A 245 5.37 -4.57 -16.43
CA THR A 245 6.43 -5.34 -15.81
C THR A 245 7.79 -4.66 -15.97
N ILE A 246 8.64 -4.75 -14.95
CA ILE A 246 10.03 -4.28 -14.97
C ILE A 246 10.90 -5.37 -14.34
N GLU A 247 11.98 -5.75 -15.01
CA GLU A 247 12.98 -6.65 -14.44
C GLU A 247 14.04 -5.84 -13.68
N LEU A 248 13.96 -5.85 -12.37
CA LEU A 248 14.95 -5.16 -11.51
C LEU A 248 16.33 -5.80 -11.63
N ASP A 249 16.39 -7.14 -11.79
CA ASP A 249 17.64 -7.88 -11.79
C ASP A 249 18.52 -7.59 -13.02
N GLU A 250 17.96 -7.46 -14.22
CA GLU A 250 18.75 -7.08 -15.40
C GLU A 250 19.28 -5.65 -15.29
N SER A 251 18.43 -4.73 -14.93
CA SER A 251 18.81 -3.32 -14.73
C SER A 251 19.78 -3.17 -13.56
N TYR A 252 19.56 -3.94 -12.50
CA TYR A 252 20.36 -3.90 -11.29
C TYR A 252 21.67 -4.70 -11.44
N ARG A 253 21.68 -5.86 -12.12
CA ARG A 253 22.92 -6.60 -12.47
C ARG A 253 23.83 -5.79 -13.40
N ALA A 254 23.28 -5.05 -14.34
CA ALA A 254 24.07 -4.16 -15.18
C ALA A 254 24.71 -3.04 -14.35
N TYR A 255 24.01 -2.52 -13.35
CA TYR A 255 24.50 -1.54 -12.38
C TYR A 255 25.53 -2.16 -11.44
N ALA A 256 25.25 -3.30 -10.81
CA ALA A 256 26.16 -4.00 -9.90
C ALA A 256 27.44 -4.47 -10.61
N LYS A 257 27.36 -4.89 -11.89
CA LYS A 257 28.54 -5.19 -12.70
C LYS A 257 29.41 -3.97 -12.98
N LYS A 258 28.81 -2.78 -13.12
CA LYS A 258 29.57 -1.53 -13.27
C LYS A 258 30.28 -1.14 -11.98
N LEU A 259 29.67 -1.39 -10.82
CA LEU A 259 30.28 -1.15 -9.51
C LEU A 259 31.43 -2.13 -9.18
N ARG A 260 31.31 -3.38 -9.67
CA ARG A 260 32.31 -4.44 -9.43
C ARG A 260 33.43 -4.46 -10.46
N ARG A 261 33.48 -3.55 -11.42
CA ARG A 261 34.67 -3.42 -12.28
C ARG A 261 35.82 -2.95 -11.39
N PRO A 262 36.88 -3.79 -11.22
CA PRO A 262 38.04 -3.33 -10.50
C PRO A 262 38.58 -2.11 -11.23
N ILE A 263 38.90 -1.09 -10.44
CA ILE A 263 39.70 0.03 -10.92
C ILE A 263 41.00 -0.63 -11.44
N GLN A 264 41.16 -0.71 -12.76
CA GLN A 264 42.44 -1.08 -13.33
C GLN A 264 43.38 0.05 -13.00
N TYR A 265 44.35 -0.25 -12.15
CA TYR A 265 45.50 0.60 -11.89
C TYR A 265 46.37 0.75 -13.14
#